data_8733f45d46877aa3e9e86b33cfc3ce6e
#
_entry.id   8733f45d46877aa3e9e86b33cfc3ce6e
#
_cell.length_a   1.000
_cell.length_b   1.000
_cell.length_c   1.000
_cell.angle_alpha   90.00
_cell.angle_beta   90.00
_cell.angle_gamma   90.00
#
_symmetry.space_group_name_H-M   'P 1'
#
loop_
_entity.id
_entity.type
_entity.pdbx_description
1 polymer ?
#
loop_
_entity_poly.entity_id
_entity_poly.type
_entity_poly.pdbx_seq_one_letter_code
_entity_poly.pdbx_strand_id
1 'polypeptide(L)'
;TFLGRTVDSELSGNMIDLCPVGALTSKPFRYTARSWELQRRKSISPHDSVGANLVVQVKHDSVMRVLPRENEAVNECWISDKERFSYQALESDDRLVKPMVKQGGAWREVDWNVALDYVAHGLKDIAREHGGDAVAALAAQSSTLEELYLLAKVVKGLGSGNMDFRPRQIDFGTDGRRAGAPWLGLRLAEI
;
A
#
# COMPACT_ATOMS: atom_id res chain seq x y z
N THR A 1 -18.00 -27.63 0.50
CA THR A 1 -17.37 -27.85 -0.82
C THR A 1 -17.10 -29.31 -1.02
N PHE A 2 -17.31 -29.80 -2.23
CA PHE A 2 -17.15 -31.20 -2.60
C PHE A 2 -15.71 -31.72 -2.44
N LEU A 3 -14.73 -30.85 -2.35
CA LEU A 3 -13.32 -31.21 -2.44
C LEU A 3 -12.55 -31.16 -1.12
N GLY A 4 -13.15 -30.70 -0.03
CA GLY A 4 -12.46 -30.61 1.27
C GLY A 4 -11.14 -29.84 1.26
N ARG A 5 -10.88 -29.06 0.20
CA ARG A 5 -9.68 -28.22 0.03
C ARG A 5 -10.02 -26.76 0.25
N THR A 6 -9.07 -26.02 0.79
CA THR A 6 -9.14 -24.56 0.83
C THR A 6 -8.96 -23.99 -0.59
N VAL A 7 -9.64 -22.90 -0.87
CA VAL A 7 -9.38 -22.11 -2.07
C VAL A 7 -8.16 -21.26 -1.79
N ASP A 8 -7.11 -21.45 -2.57
CA ASP A 8 -5.86 -20.73 -2.47
C ASP A 8 -5.72 -19.81 -3.70
N SER A 9 -6.19 -18.59 -3.55
CA SER A 9 -6.17 -17.56 -4.58
C SER A 9 -6.24 -16.18 -3.94
N GLU A 10 -5.46 -15.24 -4.43
CA GLU A 10 -5.48 -13.84 -4.02
C GLU A 10 -6.80 -13.11 -4.37
N LEU A 11 -7.69 -13.77 -5.10
CA LEU A 11 -9.01 -13.26 -5.51
C LEU A 11 -10.17 -14.01 -4.87
N SER A 12 -9.89 -14.90 -3.92
CA SER A 12 -10.88 -15.81 -3.34
C SER A 12 -12.04 -15.08 -2.65
N GLY A 13 -11.80 -13.90 -2.10
CA GLY A 13 -12.82 -13.08 -1.44
C GLY A 13 -13.93 -12.59 -2.36
N ASN A 14 -13.71 -12.54 -3.67
CA ASN A 14 -14.76 -12.16 -4.63
C ASN A 14 -15.91 -13.18 -4.68
N MET A 15 -15.69 -14.41 -4.28
CA MET A 15 -16.76 -15.41 -4.15
C MET A 15 -17.83 -15.02 -3.13
N ILE A 16 -17.48 -14.17 -2.15
CA ILE A 16 -18.41 -13.64 -1.15
C ILE A 16 -19.46 -12.75 -1.85
N ASP A 17 -19.01 -11.87 -2.73
CA ASP A 17 -19.88 -10.93 -3.44
C ASP A 17 -20.69 -11.63 -4.54
N LEU A 18 -20.13 -12.68 -5.15
CA LEU A 18 -20.80 -13.46 -6.19
C LEU A 18 -21.87 -14.42 -5.67
N CYS A 19 -21.85 -14.77 -4.38
CA CYS A 19 -22.78 -15.74 -3.82
C CYS A 19 -24.17 -15.12 -3.63
N PRO A 20 -25.17 -15.46 -4.47
CA PRO A 20 -26.48 -14.81 -4.46
C PRO A 20 -27.33 -15.19 -3.25
N VAL A 21 -26.99 -16.27 -2.57
CA VAL A 21 -27.78 -16.84 -1.45
C VAL A 21 -27.11 -16.61 -0.08
N GLY A 22 -25.98 -15.89 -0.03
CA GLY A 22 -25.29 -15.61 1.23
C GLY A 22 -24.71 -16.85 1.92
N ALA A 23 -24.46 -17.93 1.18
CA ALA A 23 -23.82 -19.14 1.72
C ALA A 23 -22.34 -18.89 2.01
N LEU A 24 -21.71 -18.01 1.24
CA LEU A 24 -20.34 -17.54 1.46
C LEU A 24 -20.38 -16.14 2.08
N THR A 25 -19.69 -15.97 3.18
CA THR A 25 -19.68 -14.72 3.94
C THR A 25 -18.29 -14.34 4.37
N SER A 26 -18.03 -13.04 4.54
CA SER A 26 -16.78 -12.57 5.11
C SER A 26 -16.68 -12.96 6.58
N LYS A 27 -15.72 -13.81 6.93
CA LYS A 27 -15.50 -14.27 8.29
C LYS A 27 -15.21 -13.11 9.26
N PRO A 28 -14.35 -12.13 8.91
CA PRO A 28 -14.09 -10.97 9.78
C PRO A 28 -15.32 -10.08 10.00
N PHE A 29 -16.18 -9.96 8.99
CA PHE A 29 -17.34 -9.08 9.08
C PHE A 29 -18.59 -9.77 9.67
N ARG A 30 -18.66 -11.09 9.64
CA ARG A 30 -19.84 -11.84 10.06
C ARG A 30 -20.22 -11.53 11.51
N TYR A 31 -21.48 -11.12 11.73
CA TYR A 31 -22.06 -10.75 13.01
C TYR A 31 -21.54 -9.43 13.64
N THR A 32 -20.74 -8.63 12.94
CA THR A 32 -20.17 -7.41 13.52
C THR A 32 -21.09 -6.20 13.40
N ALA A 33 -21.81 -6.07 12.28
CA ALA A 33 -22.73 -4.96 12.05
C ALA A 33 -23.84 -5.32 11.07
N ARG A 34 -24.92 -4.54 11.09
CA ARG A 34 -26.00 -4.60 10.11
C ARG A 34 -25.77 -3.58 8.98
N SER A 35 -26.30 -3.86 7.81
CA SER A 35 -26.06 -3.03 6.61
C SER A 35 -26.51 -1.57 6.77
N TRP A 36 -27.58 -1.32 7.55
CA TRP A 36 -28.09 0.03 7.81
C TRP A 36 -27.30 0.83 8.84
N GLU A 37 -26.42 0.19 9.59
CA GLU A 37 -25.52 0.84 10.54
C GLU A 37 -24.26 1.39 9.86
N LEU A 38 -24.02 1.02 8.59
CA LEU A 38 -22.79 1.28 7.89
C LEU A 38 -22.88 2.51 6.99
N GLN A 39 -21.96 3.42 7.18
CA GLN A 39 -21.72 4.52 6.23
C GLN A 39 -20.85 4.01 5.08
N ARG A 40 -21.20 4.38 3.85
CA ARG A 40 -20.45 4.02 2.64
C ARG A 40 -19.58 5.20 2.21
N ARG A 41 -18.29 4.97 2.05
CA ARG A 41 -17.33 5.95 1.56
C ARG A 41 -16.66 5.41 0.29
N LYS A 42 -16.62 6.22 -0.75
CA LYS A 42 -15.89 5.90 -1.97
C LYS A 42 -14.40 6.08 -1.70
N SER A 43 -13.58 5.14 -2.18
CA SER A 43 -12.13 5.17 -2.02
C SER A 43 -11.45 4.52 -3.22
N ILE A 44 -10.14 4.57 -3.23
CA ILE A 44 -9.27 3.93 -4.21
C ILE A 44 -8.29 3.05 -3.43
N SER A 45 -7.89 1.92 -4.00
CA SER A 45 -6.94 1.01 -3.38
C SER A 45 -5.60 1.69 -3.11
N PRO A 46 -5.05 1.59 -1.88
CA PRO A 46 -3.69 2.02 -1.59
C PRO A 46 -2.65 0.92 -1.89
N HIS A 47 -3.05 -0.23 -2.43
CA HIS A 47 -2.21 -1.41 -2.55
C HIS A 47 -1.80 -1.74 -3.99
N ASP A 48 -2.43 -1.13 -4.96
CA ASP A 48 -2.09 -1.30 -6.37
C ASP A 48 -1.84 0.04 -7.08
N SER A 49 -1.12 -0.01 -8.18
CA SER A 49 -0.84 1.15 -9.03
C SER A 49 -1.96 1.41 -10.07
N VAL A 50 -2.92 0.50 -10.20
CA VAL A 50 -4.08 0.64 -11.11
C VAL A 50 -5.16 1.50 -10.47
N GLY A 51 -5.20 1.51 -9.13
CA GLY A 51 -6.18 2.30 -8.38
C GLY A 51 -7.56 1.66 -8.37
N ALA A 52 -7.66 0.36 -8.04
CA ALA A 52 -8.93 -0.32 -7.93
C ALA A 52 -9.94 0.46 -7.09
N ASN A 53 -11.15 0.62 -7.61
CA ASN A 53 -12.19 1.42 -6.99
C ASN A 53 -12.87 0.65 -5.86
N LEU A 54 -12.99 1.29 -4.69
CA LEU A 54 -13.46 0.66 -3.46
C LEU A 54 -14.66 1.38 -2.87
N VAL A 55 -15.46 0.62 -2.13
CA VAL A 55 -16.42 1.13 -1.14
C VAL A 55 -15.96 0.69 0.24
N VAL A 56 -15.51 1.65 1.02
CA VAL A 56 -15.19 1.44 2.44
C VAL A 56 -16.45 1.63 3.26
N GLN A 57 -16.79 0.64 4.05
CA GLN A 57 -17.94 0.69 4.96
C GLN A 57 -17.46 0.89 6.39
N VAL A 58 -17.94 1.97 6.99
CA VAL A 58 -17.49 2.46 8.29
C VAL A 58 -18.65 2.48 9.28
N LYS A 59 -18.39 2.08 10.51
CA LYS A 59 -19.30 2.25 11.66
C LYS A 59 -18.54 3.01 12.74
N HIS A 60 -19.06 4.17 13.15
CA HIS A 60 -18.33 5.12 13.97
C HIS A 60 -16.98 5.47 13.31
N ASP A 61 -15.89 5.27 14.00
CA ASP A 61 -14.53 5.57 13.49
C ASP A 61 -13.78 4.33 12.99
N SER A 62 -14.45 3.16 12.92
CA SER A 62 -13.82 1.89 12.53
C SER A 62 -14.24 1.45 11.14
N VAL A 63 -13.28 0.95 10.36
CA VAL A 63 -13.55 0.31 9.07
C VAL A 63 -14.02 -1.11 9.31
N MET A 64 -15.27 -1.38 8.91
CA MET A 64 -15.91 -2.68 9.13
C MET A 64 -15.68 -3.67 7.99
N ARG A 65 -15.65 -3.19 6.75
CA ARG A 65 -15.28 -3.97 5.56
C ARG A 65 -15.00 -3.09 4.36
N VAL A 66 -14.30 -3.67 3.40
CA VAL A 66 -14.03 -3.09 2.09
C VAL A 66 -14.66 -3.96 1.00
N LEU A 67 -15.35 -3.34 0.07
CA LEU A 67 -16.05 -3.96 -1.05
C LEU A 67 -15.56 -3.34 -2.37
N PRO A 68 -15.64 -4.06 -3.49
CA PRO A 68 -15.40 -3.46 -4.79
C PRO A 68 -16.46 -2.40 -5.10
N ARG A 69 -16.05 -1.35 -5.76
CA ARG A 69 -16.92 -0.41 -6.45
C ARG A 69 -16.77 -0.68 -7.94
N GLU A 70 -17.89 -0.93 -8.58
CA GLU A 70 -17.93 -1.19 -10.01
C GLU A 70 -17.34 -0.03 -10.82
N ASN A 71 -16.37 -0.34 -11.65
CA ASN A 71 -15.75 0.54 -12.63
C ASN A 71 -15.16 -0.29 -13.77
N GLU A 72 -15.90 -0.36 -14.87
CA GLU A 72 -15.53 -1.16 -16.05
C GLU A 72 -14.15 -0.83 -16.63
N ALA A 73 -13.72 0.44 -16.52
CA ALA A 73 -12.45 0.89 -17.07
C ALA A 73 -11.22 0.52 -16.21
N VAL A 74 -11.41 0.14 -14.94
CA VAL A 74 -10.31 -0.05 -13.98
C VAL A 74 -10.31 -1.46 -13.38
N ASN A 75 -11.32 -1.81 -12.61
CA ASN A 75 -11.37 -3.08 -11.87
C ASN A 75 -12.66 -3.86 -12.08
N GLU A 76 -13.50 -3.44 -13.03
CA GLU A 76 -14.85 -4.02 -13.20
C GLU A 76 -15.56 -4.11 -11.85
N CYS A 77 -15.79 -5.31 -11.34
CA CYS A 77 -16.37 -5.57 -10.02
C CYS A 77 -15.42 -6.35 -9.09
N TRP A 78 -14.14 -6.43 -9.43
CA TRP A 78 -13.17 -7.28 -8.73
C TRP A 78 -12.22 -6.47 -7.86
N ILE A 79 -11.83 -7.05 -6.72
CA ILE A 79 -10.72 -6.58 -5.88
C ILE A 79 -9.93 -7.78 -5.35
N SER A 80 -8.66 -7.55 -5.01
CA SER A 80 -7.84 -8.59 -4.38
C SER A 80 -8.23 -8.82 -2.92
N ASP A 81 -7.85 -9.97 -2.38
CA ASP A 81 -8.04 -10.29 -0.97
C ASP A 81 -7.23 -9.33 -0.08
N LYS A 82 -6.08 -8.86 -0.57
CA LYS A 82 -5.29 -7.83 0.10
C LYS A 82 -6.09 -6.53 0.28
N GLU A 83 -6.75 -6.06 -0.75
CA GLU A 83 -7.60 -4.86 -0.68
C GLU A 83 -8.80 -5.07 0.23
N ARG A 84 -9.37 -6.26 0.16
CA ARG A 84 -10.58 -6.63 0.92
C ARG A 84 -10.32 -6.73 2.42
N PHE A 85 -9.15 -7.18 2.85
CA PHE A 85 -8.89 -7.56 4.24
C PHE A 85 -7.80 -6.73 4.93
N SER A 86 -7.01 -5.94 4.19
CA SER A 86 -5.90 -5.17 4.77
C SER A 86 -6.33 -4.12 5.81
N TYR A 87 -7.59 -3.69 5.81
CA TYR A 87 -8.13 -2.75 6.80
C TYR A 87 -7.99 -3.24 8.24
N GLN A 88 -7.89 -4.57 8.46
CA GLN A 88 -7.70 -5.14 9.79
C GLN A 88 -6.41 -4.65 10.46
N ALA A 89 -5.41 -4.28 9.67
CA ALA A 89 -4.15 -3.71 10.17
C ALA A 89 -4.32 -2.30 10.75
N LEU A 90 -5.43 -1.60 10.46
CA LEU A 90 -5.68 -0.26 10.99
C LEU A 90 -5.88 -0.24 12.51
N GLU A 91 -6.41 -1.34 13.05
CA GLU A 91 -6.72 -1.49 14.47
C GLU A 91 -5.77 -2.47 15.18
N SER A 92 -4.67 -2.86 14.52
CA SER A 92 -3.68 -3.74 15.12
C SER A 92 -2.90 -3.02 16.22
N ASP A 93 -2.68 -3.70 17.35
CA ASP A 93 -1.84 -3.22 18.45
C ASP A 93 -0.38 -2.99 18.04
N ASP A 94 0.06 -3.67 16.98
CA ASP A 94 1.42 -3.51 16.42
C ASP A 94 1.56 -2.24 15.56
N ARG A 95 0.46 -1.52 15.30
CA ARG A 95 0.49 -0.32 14.47
C ARG A 95 1.15 0.84 15.20
N LEU A 96 2.21 1.38 14.60
CA LEU A 96 2.84 2.60 15.08
C LEU A 96 1.91 3.81 14.86
N VAL A 97 1.57 4.50 15.94
CA VAL A 97 0.72 5.71 15.92
C VAL A 97 1.51 6.99 16.16
N LYS A 98 2.77 6.86 16.57
CA LYS A 98 3.71 7.96 16.78
C LYS A 98 5.09 7.61 16.24
N PRO A 99 5.90 8.60 15.86
CA PRO A 99 7.29 8.37 15.51
C PRO A 99 8.06 7.80 16.69
N MET A 100 9.01 6.91 16.42
CA MET A 100 9.88 6.32 17.44
C MET A 100 11.33 6.42 17.01
N VAL A 101 12.21 6.76 17.94
CA VAL A 101 13.67 6.81 17.76
C VAL A 101 14.33 5.82 18.71
N LYS A 102 15.30 5.05 18.20
CA LYS A 102 16.07 4.12 19.01
C LYS A 102 17.25 4.83 19.62
N GLN A 103 17.27 4.97 20.95
CA GLN A 103 18.36 5.57 21.72
C GLN A 103 18.80 4.65 22.85
N GLY A 104 20.10 4.40 22.95
CA GLY A 104 20.65 3.51 23.97
C GLY A 104 20.08 2.08 23.92
N GLY A 105 19.71 1.58 22.75
CA GLY A 105 19.13 0.25 22.57
C GLY A 105 17.60 0.17 22.79
N ALA A 106 16.98 1.22 23.35
CA ALA A 106 15.53 1.26 23.60
C ALA A 106 14.80 2.17 22.61
N TRP A 107 13.59 1.76 22.19
CA TRP A 107 12.71 2.58 21.38
C TRP A 107 11.97 3.57 22.27
N ARG A 108 11.94 4.86 21.85
CA ARG A 108 11.25 5.94 22.54
C ARG A 108 10.34 6.67 21.58
N GLU A 109 9.11 6.92 22.01
CA GLU A 109 8.19 7.80 21.29
C GLU A 109 8.71 9.24 21.32
N VAL A 110 8.65 9.92 20.18
CA VAL A 110 9.07 11.31 20.02
C VAL A 110 8.08 12.08 19.15
N ASP A 111 8.16 13.40 19.16
CA ASP A 111 7.41 14.22 18.23
C ASP A 111 8.01 14.18 16.82
N TRP A 112 7.18 14.50 15.82
CA TRP A 112 7.59 14.48 14.42
C TRP A 112 8.82 15.36 14.13
N ASN A 113 8.90 16.55 14.72
CA ASN A 113 10.05 17.42 14.51
C ASN A 113 11.35 16.77 14.99
N VAL A 114 11.32 16.17 16.16
CA VAL A 114 12.48 15.46 16.72
C VAL A 114 12.87 14.26 15.86
N ALA A 115 11.88 13.48 15.37
CA ALA A 115 12.14 12.34 14.50
C ALA A 115 12.74 12.77 13.15
N LEU A 116 12.20 13.81 12.52
CA LEU A 116 12.69 14.32 11.25
C LEU A 116 14.08 14.92 11.36
N ASP A 117 14.38 15.68 12.41
CA ASP A 117 15.70 16.22 12.69
C ASP A 117 16.72 15.09 12.90
N TYR A 118 16.35 14.06 13.65
CA TYR A 118 17.20 12.89 13.87
C TYR A 118 17.56 12.19 12.57
N VAL A 119 16.57 11.93 11.72
CA VAL A 119 16.76 11.31 10.40
C VAL A 119 17.62 12.20 9.50
N ALA A 120 17.30 13.50 9.43
CA ALA A 120 18.01 14.43 8.55
C ALA A 120 19.49 14.57 8.92
N HIS A 121 19.81 14.64 10.22
CA HIS A 121 21.19 14.68 10.68
C HIS A 121 21.91 13.35 10.41
N GLY A 122 21.29 12.23 10.75
CA GLY A 122 21.88 10.90 10.53
C GLY A 122 22.21 10.63 9.05
N LEU A 123 21.28 10.96 8.13
CA LEU A 123 21.52 10.77 6.69
C LEU A 123 22.64 11.71 6.16
N LYS A 124 22.67 12.97 6.61
CA LYS A 124 23.72 13.90 6.23
C LYS A 124 25.10 13.47 6.76
N ASP A 125 25.15 12.97 7.97
CA ASP A 125 26.42 12.50 8.58
C ASP A 125 26.93 11.26 7.83
N ILE A 126 26.06 10.28 7.52
CA ILE A 126 26.45 9.11 6.72
C ILE A 126 26.95 9.54 5.33
N ALA A 127 26.23 10.43 4.65
CA ALA A 127 26.64 10.91 3.33
C ALA A 127 27.98 11.67 3.37
N ARG A 128 28.24 12.43 4.45
CA ARG A 128 29.50 13.15 4.64
C ARG A 128 30.69 12.22 4.94
N GLU A 129 30.48 11.19 5.78
CA GLU A 129 31.56 10.30 6.25
C GLU A 129 31.85 9.19 5.23
N HIS A 130 30.85 8.66 4.55
CA HIS A 130 30.97 7.48 3.70
C HIS A 130 30.66 7.75 2.23
N GLY A 131 30.30 8.99 1.89
CA GLY A 131 29.82 9.37 0.55
C GLY A 131 28.34 9.15 0.34
N GLY A 132 27.77 9.84 -0.66
CA GLY A 132 26.33 9.76 -0.97
C GLY A 132 25.87 8.35 -1.33
N ASP A 133 26.71 7.58 -1.99
CA ASP A 133 26.40 6.20 -2.43
C ASP A 133 26.23 5.20 -1.27
N ALA A 134 26.61 5.59 -0.05
CA ALA A 134 26.30 4.81 1.15
C ALA A 134 24.82 4.86 1.55
N VAL A 135 24.04 5.78 0.95
CA VAL A 135 22.61 5.90 1.17
C VAL A 135 21.86 5.30 -0.01
N ALA A 136 20.89 4.45 0.28
CA ALA A 136 20.01 3.86 -0.74
C ALA A 136 18.55 3.95 -0.30
N ALA A 137 17.63 3.94 -1.24
CA ALA A 137 16.20 3.89 -0.98
C ALA A 137 15.52 2.80 -1.79
N LEU A 138 14.64 2.06 -1.11
CA LEU A 138 13.74 1.09 -1.73
C LEU A 138 12.31 1.54 -1.46
N ALA A 139 11.60 1.94 -2.52
CA ALA A 139 10.22 2.37 -2.43
C ALA A 139 9.25 1.20 -2.66
N ALA A 140 8.00 1.36 -2.20
CA ALA A 140 6.95 0.43 -2.54
C ALA A 140 6.39 0.71 -3.94
N GLN A 141 5.93 -0.33 -4.63
CA GLN A 141 5.27 -0.18 -5.94
C GLN A 141 3.93 0.58 -5.85
N SER A 142 3.32 0.56 -4.68
CA SER A 142 2.05 1.25 -4.37
C SER A 142 2.24 2.66 -3.83
N SER A 143 3.49 3.17 -3.80
CA SER A 143 3.75 4.56 -3.40
C SER A 143 3.12 5.53 -4.39
N THR A 144 2.64 6.67 -3.87
CA THR A 144 2.10 7.74 -4.72
C THR A 144 3.20 8.39 -5.56
N LEU A 145 2.81 9.07 -6.63
CA LEU A 145 3.75 9.81 -7.47
C LEU A 145 4.52 10.86 -6.68
N GLU A 146 3.85 11.54 -5.75
CA GLU A 146 4.43 12.55 -4.87
C GLU A 146 5.47 11.94 -3.92
N GLU A 147 5.18 10.78 -3.33
CA GLU A 147 6.12 10.07 -2.46
C GLU A 147 7.37 9.65 -3.23
N LEU A 148 7.21 9.07 -4.41
CA LEU A 148 8.34 8.66 -5.26
C LEU A 148 9.18 9.86 -5.71
N TYR A 149 8.53 10.96 -6.09
CA TYR A 149 9.22 12.19 -6.48
C TYR A 149 10.02 12.78 -5.33
N LEU A 150 9.41 12.91 -4.14
CA LEU A 150 10.07 13.46 -2.97
C LEU A 150 11.21 12.56 -2.48
N LEU A 151 11.01 11.24 -2.50
CA LEU A 151 12.06 10.27 -2.16
C LEU A 151 13.26 10.40 -3.10
N ALA A 152 13.00 10.47 -4.41
CA ALA A 152 14.05 10.68 -5.40
C ALA A 152 14.80 12.01 -5.19
N LYS A 153 14.10 13.07 -4.82
CA LYS A 153 14.68 14.37 -4.51
C LYS A 153 15.58 14.33 -3.27
N VAL A 154 15.16 13.62 -2.22
CA VAL A 154 15.95 13.43 -0.99
C VAL A 154 17.22 12.64 -1.29
N VAL A 155 17.11 11.49 -1.95
CA VAL A 155 18.24 10.60 -2.26
C VAL A 155 19.27 11.31 -3.15
N LYS A 156 18.82 11.99 -4.22
CA LYS A 156 19.70 12.79 -5.07
C LYS A 156 20.32 13.97 -4.34
N GLY A 157 19.58 14.61 -3.43
CA GLY A 157 20.09 15.71 -2.60
C GLY A 157 21.20 15.28 -1.64
N LEU A 158 21.26 13.98 -1.27
CA LEU A 158 22.35 13.38 -0.49
C LEU A 158 23.53 12.93 -1.35
N GLY A 159 23.46 13.09 -2.66
CA GLY A 159 24.51 12.70 -3.61
C GLY A 159 24.45 11.23 -4.02
N SER A 160 23.32 10.54 -3.82
CA SER A 160 23.14 9.14 -4.19
C SER A 160 22.27 8.97 -5.44
N GLY A 161 22.61 7.94 -6.23
CA GLY A 161 21.76 7.42 -7.32
C GLY A 161 21.04 6.11 -6.97
N ASN A 162 21.27 5.56 -5.76
CA ASN A 162 20.84 4.23 -5.36
C ASN A 162 19.36 4.23 -4.94
N MET A 163 18.47 4.07 -5.90
CA MET A 163 17.03 4.02 -5.65
C MET A 163 16.38 2.95 -6.52
N ASP A 164 15.53 2.12 -5.92
CA ASP A 164 14.71 1.15 -6.62
C ASP A 164 13.31 1.05 -5.96
N PHE A 165 12.35 0.55 -6.72
CA PHE A 165 10.97 0.29 -6.27
C PHE A 165 10.51 -1.14 -6.63
N ARG A 166 11.42 -1.96 -7.14
CA ARG A 166 11.14 -3.33 -7.59
C ARG A 166 11.51 -4.32 -6.49
N PRO A 167 10.53 -4.88 -5.74
CA PRO A 167 10.82 -5.86 -4.68
C PRO A 167 11.25 -7.22 -5.25
N ARG A 168 11.04 -7.45 -6.54
CA ARG A 168 11.43 -8.67 -7.27
C ARG A 168 12.17 -8.30 -8.54
N GLN A 169 13.27 -9.00 -8.77
CA GLN A 169 13.93 -8.93 -10.07
C GLN A 169 13.06 -9.67 -11.08
N ILE A 170 12.65 -8.97 -12.16
CA ILE A 170 11.90 -9.54 -13.26
C ILE A 170 12.85 -9.55 -14.46
N ASP A 171 12.59 -8.81 -15.50
CA ASP A 171 13.43 -8.68 -16.67
C ASP A 171 13.87 -7.22 -16.82
N PHE A 172 15.17 -6.99 -16.84
CA PHE A 172 15.74 -5.67 -17.05
C PHE A 172 16.11 -5.40 -18.51
N GLY A 173 15.72 -6.30 -19.44
CA GLY A 173 16.07 -6.18 -20.84
C GLY A 173 15.64 -4.89 -21.53
N THR A 174 14.67 -4.18 -20.95
CA THR A 174 14.16 -2.89 -21.43
C THR A 174 14.67 -1.68 -20.65
N ASP A 175 15.40 -1.90 -19.57
CA ASP A 175 15.92 -0.80 -18.74
C ASP A 175 16.90 0.06 -19.57
N GLY A 176 16.69 1.36 -19.53
CA GLY A 176 17.45 2.35 -20.30
C GLY A 176 17.14 2.41 -21.80
N ARG A 177 16.27 1.55 -22.32
CA ARG A 177 15.89 1.55 -23.74
C ARG A 177 14.71 2.47 -24.07
N ARG A 178 13.89 2.82 -23.09
CA ARG A 178 12.71 3.69 -23.27
C ARG A 178 12.58 4.65 -22.11
N ALA A 179 12.27 5.90 -22.44
CA ALA A 179 11.77 6.87 -21.47
C ALA A 179 10.27 6.63 -21.27
N GLY A 180 9.82 6.58 -20.01
CA GLY A 180 8.42 6.42 -19.64
C GLY A 180 8.09 5.10 -18.96
N ALA A 181 6.82 4.74 -18.89
CA ALA A 181 6.28 3.55 -18.23
C ALA A 181 5.85 2.51 -19.29
N PRO A 182 6.77 1.73 -19.89
CA PRO A 182 6.47 0.85 -21.01
C PRO A 182 5.47 -0.27 -20.69
N TRP A 183 5.35 -0.60 -19.42
CA TRP A 183 4.44 -1.64 -18.92
C TRP A 183 2.98 -1.21 -18.78
N LEU A 184 2.68 0.08 -18.81
CA LEU A 184 1.30 0.56 -18.77
C LEU A 184 0.61 0.49 -20.13
N GLY A 185 1.37 0.34 -21.22
CA GLY A 185 0.84 0.36 -22.58
C GLY A 185 0.21 1.69 -23.02
N LEU A 186 0.22 2.69 -22.13
CA LEU A 186 -0.35 4.01 -22.34
C LEU A 186 0.75 5.04 -22.57
N ARG A 187 0.44 6.05 -23.37
CA ARG A 187 1.29 7.24 -23.50
C ARG A 187 1.01 8.19 -22.35
N LEU A 188 2.01 8.98 -21.95
CA LEU A 188 1.86 10.02 -20.91
C LEU A 188 0.72 11.01 -21.21
N ALA A 189 0.39 11.22 -22.48
CA ALA A 189 -0.72 12.07 -22.92
C ALA A 189 -2.11 11.40 -22.76
N GLU A 190 -2.14 10.11 -22.42
CA GLU A 190 -3.36 9.31 -22.26
C GLU A 190 -3.66 9.01 -20.77
N ILE A 191 -2.77 9.46 -19.87
CA ILE A 191 -2.95 9.43 -18.42
C ILE A 191 -3.42 10.81 -17.95
#